data_c18fff3125f9a9af3e367e4150963bfe
#
_entry.id   c18fff3125f9a9af3e367e4150963bfe
#
_cell.length_a   1.000
_cell.length_b   1.000
_cell.length_c   1.000
_cell.angle_alpha   90.00
_cell.angle_beta   90.00
_cell.angle_gamma   90.00
#
_symmetry.space_group_name_H-M   'P 1'
#
loop_
_entity.id
_entity.type
_entity.pdbx_description
1 polymer ?
#
loop_
_entity_poly.entity_id
_entity_poly.type
_entity_poly.pdbx_seq_one_letter_code
_entity_poly.pdbx_strand_id
1 'polypeptide(L)'
;PGEGIDIMRFDVDTTVADDVLLYDQLPPGAEIWSRLTTEDATNERSFVMSWSHAPGVFLINGKQYSEDRVDETVEKGATEIWEITNTSPVPHPFHAHAIQWQVLDRNGAEPTGVERGWKDTVLVNPGENVRIIGRFEPVNFGKYVYHCHILEHEDAGMMGLFEVLP
;
A
#
# COMPACT_ATOMS: atom_id res chain seq x y z
N PRO A 1 -27.55 -18.20 -11.30
CA PRO A 1 -26.30 -18.40 -10.57
C PRO A 1 -25.35 -19.02 -11.57
N GLY A 2 -24.30 -18.26 -11.96
CA GLY A 2 -23.26 -18.74 -12.84
C GLY A 2 -22.45 -19.82 -12.13
N GLU A 3 -22.07 -20.87 -12.85
CA GLU A 3 -21.11 -21.84 -12.36
C GLU A 3 -19.79 -21.10 -12.14
N GLY A 4 -19.18 -21.24 -10.94
CA GLY A 4 -17.89 -20.69 -10.64
C GLY A 4 -16.84 -21.29 -11.56
N ILE A 5 -15.87 -20.50 -11.99
CA ILE A 5 -14.70 -20.98 -12.72
C ILE A 5 -13.62 -21.31 -11.68
N ASP A 6 -13.21 -22.56 -11.62
CA ASP A 6 -12.05 -22.96 -10.81
C ASP A 6 -10.78 -22.39 -11.44
N ILE A 7 -10.17 -21.42 -10.77
CA ILE A 7 -8.91 -20.80 -11.21
C ILE A 7 -7.72 -21.67 -10.81
N MET A 8 -7.81 -22.32 -9.63
CA MET A 8 -6.76 -23.16 -9.09
C MET A 8 -7.34 -24.18 -8.12
N ARG A 9 -6.80 -25.39 -8.12
CA ARG A 9 -7.13 -26.44 -7.15
C ARG A 9 -5.85 -26.95 -6.50
N PHE A 10 -5.88 -27.10 -5.19
CA PHE A 10 -4.84 -27.78 -4.43
C PHE A 10 -5.36 -29.14 -3.98
N ASP A 11 -4.73 -30.21 -4.41
CA ASP A 11 -4.98 -31.55 -3.91
C ASP A 11 -3.97 -31.86 -2.81
N VAL A 12 -4.45 -32.04 -1.59
CA VAL A 12 -3.60 -32.33 -0.43
C VAL A 12 -3.46 -33.84 -0.29
N ASP A 13 -2.23 -34.32 -0.40
CA ASP A 13 -1.91 -35.73 -0.12
C ASP A 13 -1.69 -35.92 1.39
N THR A 14 -2.70 -36.44 2.05
CA THR A 14 -2.66 -36.71 3.49
C THR A 14 -1.88 -37.98 3.86
N THR A 15 -1.36 -38.72 2.87
CA THR A 15 -0.55 -39.92 3.09
C THR A 15 0.95 -39.59 3.25
N VAL A 16 1.35 -38.38 2.84
CA VAL A 16 2.73 -37.88 3.01
C VAL A 16 2.82 -37.15 4.33
N ALA A 17 3.83 -37.51 5.15
CA ALA A 17 4.07 -36.78 6.39
C ALA A 17 4.51 -35.34 6.07
N ASP A 18 3.86 -34.38 6.75
CA ASP A 18 4.28 -32.98 6.71
C ASP A 18 5.44 -32.79 7.72
N ASP A 19 6.62 -32.56 7.20
CA ASP A 19 7.84 -32.30 7.99
C ASP A 19 8.20 -30.80 8.00
N VAL A 20 7.29 -29.94 7.52
CA VAL A 20 7.47 -28.50 7.56
C VAL A 20 7.46 -28.00 9.02
N LEU A 21 8.55 -27.41 9.42
CA LEU A 21 8.66 -26.77 10.72
C LEU A 21 7.93 -25.42 10.69
N LEU A 22 6.84 -25.31 11.43
CA LEU A 22 6.24 -24.02 11.72
C LEU A 22 6.96 -23.38 12.90
N TYR A 23 7.54 -22.22 12.67
CA TYR A 23 8.20 -21.45 13.73
C TYR A 23 7.21 -20.53 14.40
N ASP A 24 7.10 -20.58 15.72
CA ASP A 24 6.34 -19.60 16.50
C ASP A 24 6.97 -18.20 16.46
N GLN A 25 8.25 -18.14 16.19
CA GLN A 25 9.04 -16.91 16.01
C GLN A 25 10.01 -17.10 14.87
N LEU A 26 10.29 -16.03 14.15
CA LEU A 26 11.36 -16.05 13.15
C LEU A 26 12.70 -16.36 13.81
N PRO A 27 13.57 -17.19 13.19
CA PRO A 27 14.90 -17.46 13.71
C PRO A 27 15.71 -16.15 13.81
N PRO A 28 16.64 -16.05 14.75
CA PRO A 28 17.53 -14.90 14.87
C PRO A 28 18.25 -14.61 13.54
N GLY A 29 18.25 -13.35 13.10
CA GLY A 29 18.82 -12.93 11.82
C GLY A 29 17.91 -13.12 10.60
N ALA A 30 16.68 -13.56 10.78
CA ALA A 30 15.68 -13.61 9.69
C ALA A 30 15.10 -12.23 9.34
N GLU A 31 15.41 -11.18 10.11
CA GLU A 31 15.05 -9.82 9.77
C GLU A 31 15.87 -9.34 8.56
N ILE A 32 15.23 -9.29 7.40
CA ILE A 32 15.86 -8.87 6.16
C ILE A 32 16.02 -7.34 6.12
N TRP A 33 15.08 -6.61 6.75
CA TRP A 33 15.04 -5.15 6.77
C TRP A 33 14.81 -4.60 8.16
N SER A 34 15.62 -3.62 8.55
CA SER A 34 15.41 -2.88 9.80
C SER A 34 14.09 -2.12 9.74
N ARG A 35 13.39 -2.06 10.87
CA ARG A 35 12.20 -1.25 11.01
C ARG A 35 12.58 0.23 10.91
N LEU A 36 11.85 0.96 10.04
CA LEU A 36 11.97 2.41 9.94
C LEU A 36 11.20 3.08 11.09
N THR A 37 11.69 4.25 11.47
CA THR A 37 11.08 5.11 12.48
C THR A 37 10.76 6.49 11.87
N THR A 38 9.98 7.30 12.56
CA THR A 38 9.68 8.67 12.11
C THR A 38 10.94 9.54 11.99
N GLU A 39 12.02 9.20 12.72
CA GLU A 39 13.31 9.91 12.66
C GLU A 39 14.06 9.64 11.37
N ASP A 40 13.77 8.53 10.68
CA ASP A 40 14.36 8.20 9.39
C ASP A 40 13.73 8.99 8.23
N ALA A 41 12.56 9.59 8.45
CA ALA A 41 11.82 10.27 7.40
C ALA A 41 12.48 11.61 7.03
N THR A 42 12.66 11.81 5.74
CA THR A 42 13.17 13.06 5.15
C THR A 42 12.06 13.97 4.64
N ASN A 43 10.84 13.43 4.46
CA ASN A 43 9.68 14.15 3.98
C ASN A 43 8.38 13.48 4.43
N GLU A 44 7.30 14.27 4.48
CA GLU A 44 5.95 13.79 4.75
C GLU A 44 4.99 14.30 3.67
N ARG A 45 4.02 13.45 3.25
CA ARG A 45 2.99 13.79 2.27
C ARG A 45 1.62 13.35 2.76
N SER A 46 0.59 14.05 2.30
CA SER A 46 -0.80 13.72 2.61
C SER A 46 -1.57 13.35 1.35
N PHE A 47 -2.32 12.24 1.43
CA PHE A 47 -3.18 11.74 0.39
C PHE A 47 -4.60 11.60 0.92
N VAL A 48 -5.57 12.19 0.23
CA VAL A 48 -6.98 12.09 0.57
C VAL A 48 -7.67 11.24 -0.47
N MET A 49 -8.10 10.04 -0.07
CA MET A 49 -8.94 9.17 -0.88
C MET A 49 -10.39 9.59 -0.68
N SER A 50 -11.07 9.93 -1.77
CA SER A 50 -12.41 10.48 -1.70
C SER A 50 -13.27 10.00 -2.85
N TRP A 51 -14.58 10.11 -2.65
CA TRP A 51 -15.59 9.83 -3.64
C TRP A 51 -16.34 11.12 -3.96
N SER A 52 -16.48 11.45 -5.26
CA SER A 52 -17.35 12.52 -5.70
C SER A 52 -18.82 12.06 -5.65
N HIS A 53 -19.74 13.04 -5.49
CA HIS A 53 -21.19 12.77 -5.60
C HIS A 53 -21.62 12.34 -7.00
N ALA A 54 -20.76 12.50 -8.02
CA ALA A 54 -21.01 11.97 -9.35
C ALA A 54 -20.72 10.45 -9.36
N PRO A 55 -21.63 9.62 -9.92
CA PRO A 55 -21.43 8.17 -9.99
C PRO A 55 -20.10 7.79 -10.68
N GLY A 56 -19.33 6.87 -10.08
CA GLY A 56 -18.10 6.34 -10.66
C GLY A 56 -16.91 7.32 -10.66
N VAL A 57 -16.95 8.39 -9.89
CA VAL A 57 -15.82 9.34 -9.77
C VAL A 57 -15.13 9.15 -8.44
N PHE A 58 -13.98 8.52 -8.49
CA PHE A 58 -13.10 8.28 -7.36
C PHE A 58 -11.83 9.14 -7.51
N LEU A 59 -11.36 9.71 -6.41
CA LEU A 59 -10.34 10.74 -6.43
C LEU A 59 -9.24 10.45 -5.39
N ILE A 60 -8.00 10.79 -5.74
CA ILE A 60 -6.92 11.00 -4.76
C ILE A 60 -6.52 12.48 -4.82
N ASN A 61 -6.50 13.16 -3.68
CA ASN A 61 -6.24 14.60 -3.58
C ASN A 61 -7.15 15.45 -4.51
N GLY A 62 -8.41 15.03 -4.67
CA GLY A 62 -9.38 15.73 -5.51
C GLY A 62 -9.16 15.58 -7.02
N LYS A 63 -8.29 14.66 -7.45
CA LYS A 63 -7.91 14.45 -8.85
C LYS A 63 -8.19 13.01 -9.28
N GLN A 64 -8.55 12.85 -10.57
CA GLN A 64 -8.45 11.58 -11.27
C GLN A 64 -7.09 11.50 -11.98
N TYR A 65 -6.67 10.30 -12.31
CA TYR A 65 -5.42 10.02 -13.02
C TYR A 65 -5.32 10.79 -14.34
N SER A 66 -4.11 11.21 -14.64
CA SER A 66 -3.70 11.75 -15.94
C SER A 66 -2.26 11.34 -16.22
N GLU A 67 -2.01 10.70 -17.35
CA GLU A 67 -0.66 10.27 -17.76
C GLU A 67 0.29 11.45 -18.02
N ASP A 68 -0.26 12.62 -18.32
CA ASP A 68 0.50 13.85 -18.61
C ASP A 68 0.88 14.63 -17.33
N ARG A 69 0.45 14.16 -16.16
CA ARG A 69 0.65 14.90 -14.92
C ARG A 69 1.39 14.06 -13.88
N VAL A 70 2.58 14.52 -13.50
CA VAL A 70 3.26 14.05 -12.30
C VAL A 70 2.65 14.77 -11.09
N ASP A 71 2.04 14.03 -10.18
CA ASP A 71 1.39 14.58 -8.99
C ASP A 71 2.38 14.82 -7.86
N GLU A 72 3.38 13.95 -7.71
CA GLU A 72 4.38 13.99 -6.66
C GLU A 72 5.79 13.71 -7.22
N THR A 73 6.81 14.33 -6.63
CA THR A 73 8.21 14.02 -6.92
C THR A 73 8.93 13.58 -5.66
N VAL A 74 9.72 12.53 -5.75
CA VAL A 74 10.43 11.91 -4.63
C VAL A 74 11.92 11.84 -4.97
N GLU A 75 12.79 12.18 -4.03
CA GLU A 75 14.22 12.02 -4.18
C GLU A 75 14.62 10.53 -4.04
N LYS A 76 15.53 10.05 -4.88
CA LYS A 76 16.03 8.68 -4.73
C LYS A 76 16.71 8.48 -3.38
N GLY A 77 16.45 7.33 -2.75
CA GLY A 77 16.98 7.01 -1.43
C GLY A 77 16.25 7.70 -0.29
N ALA A 78 15.27 8.58 -0.59
CA ALA A 78 14.47 9.21 0.44
C ALA A 78 13.68 8.18 1.25
N THR A 79 13.53 8.45 2.53
CA THR A 79 12.54 7.77 3.38
C THR A 79 11.41 8.75 3.62
N GLU A 80 10.20 8.39 3.27
CA GLU A 80 9.05 9.30 3.40
C GLU A 80 7.94 8.69 4.24
N ILE A 81 7.22 9.55 4.95
CA ILE A 81 5.95 9.23 5.57
C ILE A 81 4.84 9.69 4.63
N TRP A 82 3.94 8.76 4.31
CA TRP A 82 2.72 9.07 3.57
C TRP A 82 1.53 8.89 4.50
N GLU A 83 0.78 9.96 4.67
CA GLU A 83 -0.44 10.01 5.46
C GLU A 83 -1.65 9.87 4.55
N ILE A 84 -2.38 8.78 4.66
CA ILE A 84 -3.51 8.46 3.81
C ILE A 84 -4.80 8.61 4.63
N THR A 85 -5.67 9.52 4.22
CA THR A 85 -6.99 9.73 4.82
C THR A 85 -8.08 9.28 3.86
N ASN A 86 -8.98 8.43 4.32
CA ASN A 86 -10.15 8.03 3.54
C ASN A 86 -11.39 8.80 4.02
N THR A 87 -11.88 9.72 3.19
CA THR A 87 -13.11 10.50 3.45
C THR A 87 -14.34 9.91 2.77
N SER A 88 -14.19 8.80 2.06
CA SER A 88 -15.29 8.10 1.39
C SER A 88 -16.02 7.13 2.35
N PRO A 89 -17.24 6.67 2.00
CA PRO A 89 -18.00 5.74 2.83
C PRO A 89 -17.60 4.27 2.65
N VAL A 90 -16.60 3.96 1.81
CA VAL A 90 -16.13 2.59 1.54
C VAL A 90 -14.64 2.47 1.80
N PRO A 91 -14.13 1.27 2.17
CA PRO A 91 -12.70 1.08 2.35
C PRO A 91 -11.96 1.11 1.00
N HIS A 92 -10.72 1.58 1.03
CA HIS A 92 -9.83 1.61 -0.12
C HIS A 92 -8.48 0.99 0.20
N PRO A 93 -8.05 -0.09 -0.48
CA PRO A 93 -6.68 -0.57 -0.42
C PRO A 93 -5.77 0.43 -1.17
N PHE A 94 -4.89 1.10 -0.47
CA PHE A 94 -3.89 1.99 -1.06
C PHE A 94 -2.64 1.20 -1.41
N HIS A 95 -2.21 1.29 -2.66
CA HIS A 95 -0.99 0.68 -3.19
C HIS A 95 -0.12 1.73 -3.86
N ALA A 96 1.19 1.61 -3.74
CA ALA A 96 2.14 2.41 -4.51
C ALA A 96 3.24 1.50 -5.06
N HIS A 97 3.53 1.66 -6.35
CA HIS A 97 4.55 0.88 -7.03
C HIS A 97 5.97 1.22 -6.54
N ALA A 98 6.89 0.30 -6.73
CA ALA A 98 8.33 0.44 -6.46
C ALA A 98 8.73 0.60 -4.98
N ILE A 99 7.83 0.46 -4.03
CA ILE A 99 8.11 0.64 -2.61
C ILE A 99 7.36 -0.37 -1.74
N GLN A 100 7.96 -0.69 -0.59
CA GLN A 100 7.30 -1.43 0.49
C GLN A 100 7.12 -0.51 1.69
N TRP A 101 5.99 -0.66 2.37
CA TRP A 101 5.57 0.20 3.46
C TRP A 101 5.58 -0.51 4.82
N GLN A 102 5.84 0.24 5.86
CA GLN A 102 5.49 -0.12 7.23
C GLN A 102 4.38 0.80 7.72
N VAL A 103 3.36 0.24 8.37
CA VAL A 103 2.36 1.05 9.05
C VAL A 103 2.99 1.63 10.32
N LEU A 104 2.96 2.95 10.46
CA LEU A 104 3.36 3.66 11.67
C LEU A 104 2.23 3.68 12.67
N ASP A 105 1.07 4.13 12.23
CA ASP A 105 -0.14 4.16 13.04
C ASP A 105 -1.42 4.22 12.20
N ARG A 106 -2.55 3.94 12.86
CA ARG A 106 -3.93 4.11 12.38
C ARG A 106 -4.68 4.99 13.36
N ASN A 107 -5.07 6.21 12.96
CA ASN A 107 -5.68 7.21 13.84
C ASN A 107 -4.84 7.45 15.11
N GLY A 108 -3.52 7.43 15.01
CA GLY A 108 -2.58 7.59 16.13
C GLY A 108 -2.37 6.33 16.99
N ALA A 109 -3.01 5.19 16.67
CA ALA A 109 -2.79 3.94 17.38
C ALA A 109 -1.73 3.09 16.67
N GLU A 110 -0.79 2.53 17.43
CA GLU A 110 0.25 1.64 16.90
C GLU A 110 -0.32 0.37 16.24
N PRO A 111 0.30 -0.12 15.14
CA PRO A 111 -0.12 -1.35 14.49
C PRO A 111 0.11 -2.57 15.38
N THR A 112 -0.78 -3.56 15.26
CA THR A 112 -0.71 -4.82 16.02
C THR A 112 -0.69 -6.03 15.09
N GLY A 113 -0.20 -7.14 15.60
CA GLY A 113 -0.21 -8.42 14.86
C GLY A 113 0.45 -8.32 13.49
N VAL A 114 -0.24 -8.78 12.46
CA VAL A 114 0.24 -8.82 11.07
C VAL A 114 0.44 -7.44 10.44
N GLU A 115 -0.17 -6.39 11.02
CA GLU A 115 0.02 -5.01 10.57
C GLU A 115 1.44 -4.49 10.80
N ARG A 116 2.20 -5.12 11.71
CA ARG A 116 3.58 -4.75 12.01
C ARG A 116 4.57 -5.16 10.92
N GLY A 117 4.18 -6.03 10.00
CA GLY A 117 5.00 -6.46 8.87
C GLY A 117 5.00 -5.45 7.72
N TRP A 118 5.93 -5.65 6.79
CA TRP A 118 5.98 -4.90 5.54
C TRP A 118 4.75 -5.14 4.67
N LYS A 119 4.29 -4.10 3.99
CA LYS A 119 3.09 -4.08 3.15
C LYS A 119 3.41 -3.45 1.80
N ASP A 120 2.87 -3.99 0.73
CA ASP A 120 2.79 -3.30 -0.54
C ASP A 120 1.45 -2.58 -0.71
N THR A 121 0.43 -3.08 -0.03
CA THR A 121 -0.94 -2.55 -0.04
C THR A 121 -1.46 -2.38 1.38
N VAL A 122 -2.06 -1.23 1.67
CA VAL A 122 -2.60 -0.89 2.99
C VAL A 122 -4.07 -0.53 2.88
N LEU A 123 -4.95 -1.30 3.54
CA LEU A 123 -6.37 -0.99 3.60
C LEU A 123 -6.61 0.24 4.47
N VAL A 124 -7.35 1.22 3.94
CA VAL A 124 -7.77 2.43 4.66
C VAL A 124 -9.29 2.45 4.76
N ASN A 125 -9.81 2.30 5.97
CA ASN A 125 -11.26 2.23 6.22
C ASN A 125 -11.93 3.61 6.11
N PRO A 126 -13.27 3.67 5.98
CA PRO A 126 -14.01 4.94 6.00
C PRO A 126 -13.70 5.78 7.24
N GLY A 127 -13.35 7.04 7.03
CA GLY A 127 -13.00 7.98 8.10
C GLY A 127 -11.66 7.71 8.80
N GLU A 128 -10.87 6.76 8.29
CA GLU A 128 -9.58 6.41 8.85
C GLU A 128 -8.46 7.28 8.27
N ASN A 129 -7.47 7.55 9.13
CA ASN A 129 -6.19 8.10 8.79
C ASN A 129 -5.11 7.05 9.09
N VAL A 130 -4.28 6.73 8.11
CA VAL A 130 -3.19 5.77 8.26
C VAL A 130 -1.88 6.43 7.85
N ARG A 131 -0.89 6.39 8.74
CA ARG A 131 0.45 6.84 8.41
C ARG A 131 1.33 5.63 8.09
N ILE A 132 1.96 5.66 6.93
CA ILE A 132 2.87 4.63 6.46
C ILE A 132 4.24 5.25 6.18
N ILE A 133 5.30 4.46 6.39
CA ILE A 133 6.67 4.89 6.12
C ILE A 133 7.34 3.89 5.20
N GLY A 134 8.10 4.40 4.22
CA GLY A 134 8.85 3.58 3.28
C GLY A 134 10.10 4.28 2.78
N ARG A 135 11.07 3.48 2.31
CA ARG A 135 12.30 3.96 1.70
C ARG A 135 12.28 3.70 0.20
N PHE A 136 12.48 4.75 -0.57
CA PHE A 136 12.62 4.66 -2.02
C PHE A 136 14.04 4.23 -2.36
N GLU A 137 14.20 2.96 -2.71
CA GLU A 137 15.52 2.39 -3.00
C GLU A 137 16.21 3.15 -4.14
N PRO A 138 17.52 3.45 -4.03
CA PRO A 138 18.23 4.30 -5.01
C PRO A 138 18.27 3.73 -6.43
N VAL A 139 17.95 2.46 -6.61
CA VAL A 139 17.89 1.80 -7.93
C VAL A 139 16.55 2.00 -8.64
N ASN A 140 15.53 2.42 -7.90
CA ASN A 140 14.17 2.62 -8.39
C ASN A 140 13.96 4.12 -8.72
N PHE A 141 14.39 4.55 -9.88
CA PHE A 141 14.11 5.90 -10.41
C PHE A 141 13.19 5.82 -11.62
N GLY A 142 12.41 6.88 -11.85
CA GLY A 142 11.44 6.95 -12.94
C GLY A 142 10.02 7.20 -12.46
N LYS A 143 9.06 7.02 -13.34
CA LYS A 143 7.64 7.27 -13.07
C LYS A 143 6.92 6.01 -12.63
N TYR A 144 6.15 6.14 -11.56
CA TYR A 144 5.38 5.09 -10.93
C TYR A 144 4.00 5.60 -10.55
N VAL A 145 3.05 4.70 -10.35
CA VAL A 145 1.70 5.05 -9.91
C VAL A 145 1.48 4.69 -8.45
N TYR A 146 0.58 5.42 -7.81
CA TYR A 146 -0.09 5.04 -6.57
C TYR A 146 -1.59 5.05 -6.82
N HIS A 147 -2.32 4.07 -6.28
CA HIS A 147 -3.74 3.90 -6.61
C HIS A 147 -4.51 3.12 -5.55
N CYS A 148 -5.83 3.17 -5.65
CA CYS A 148 -6.71 2.23 -4.99
C CYS A 148 -6.66 0.88 -5.73
N HIS A 149 -6.48 -0.22 -5.01
CA HIS A 149 -6.36 -1.56 -5.61
C HIS A 149 -7.71 -2.28 -5.80
N ILE A 150 -8.84 -1.56 -5.74
CA ILE A 150 -10.13 -2.03 -6.25
C ILE A 150 -10.16 -1.70 -7.74
N LEU A 151 -10.26 -2.72 -8.60
CA LEU A 151 -10.11 -2.56 -10.05
C LEU A 151 -11.07 -1.54 -10.64
N GLU A 152 -12.33 -1.53 -10.21
CA GLU A 152 -13.34 -0.57 -10.67
C GLU A 152 -13.02 0.86 -10.27
N HIS A 153 -12.32 1.07 -9.15
CA HIS A 153 -11.89 2.40 -8.72
C HIS A 153 -10.63 2.84 -9.45
N GLU A 154 -9.69 1.93 -9.65
CA GLU A 154 -8.47 2.14 -10.44
C GLU A 154 -8.80 2.53 -11.86
N ASP A 155 -9.66 1.74 -12.56
CA ASP A 155 -10.13 2.00 -13.92
C ASP A 155 -10.89 3.33 -14.03
N ALA A 156 -11.60 3.72 -12.97
CA ALA A 156 -12.26 5.02 -12.86
C ALA A 156 -11.32 6.18 -12.50
N GLY A 157 -10.01 5.93 -12.42
CA GLY A 157 -8.98 6.96 -12.23
C GLY A 157 -8.65 7.30 -10.78
N MET A 158 -8.97 6.42 -9.81
CA MET A 158 -8.51 6.58 -8.42
C MET A 158 -7.01 6.27 -8.30
N MET A 159 -6.21 7.09 -8.94
CA MET A 159 -4.78 6.89 -9.14
C MET A 159 -4.07 8.25 -9.33
N GLY A 160 -2.80 8.29 -8.99
CA GLY A 160 -1.89 9.38 -9.28
C GLY A 160 -0.53 8.88 -9.73
N LEU A 161 0.27 9.79 -10.28
CA LEU A 161 1.60 9.53 -10.78
C LEU A 161 2.63 10.20 -9.89
N PHE A 162 3.65 9.45 -9.47
CA PHE A 162 4.82 10.03 -8.84
C PHE A 162 6.09 9.71 -9.64
N GLU A 163 7.08 10.57 -9.52
CA GLU A 163 8.39 10.40 -10.16
C GLU A 163 9.48 10.37 -9.09
N VAL A 164 10.26 9.29 -9.08
CA VAL A 164 11.49 9.21 -8.29
C VAL A 164 12.62 9.79 -9.13
N LEU A 165 13.17 10.89 -8.64
CA LEU A 165 14.22 11.63 -9.32
C LEU A 165 15.56 10.88 -9.25
N PRO A 166 16.42 10.97 -10.29
CA PRO A 166 17.70 10.25 -10.38
C PRO A 166 18.75 10.69 -9.35
#